data_c1fadb27c7dcf68a20e0bb4fb51c5d60
#
_entry.id   c1fadb27c7dcf68a20e0bb4fb51c5d60
#
_cell.length_a   1.000
_cell.length_b   1.000
_cell.length_c   1.000
_cell.angle_alpha   90.00
_cell.angle_beta   90.00
_cell.angle_gamma   90.00
#
_symmetry.space_group_name_H-M   'P 1'
#
loop_
_entity.id
_entity.type
_entity.pdbx_description
1 polymer ?
#
loop_
_entity_poly.entity_id
_entity_poly.type
_entity_poly.pdbx_seq_one_letter_code
_entity_poly.pdbx_strand_id
1 'polypeptide(L)'
;IADVAGLAALKPVEAVRGHLQPVYEVVKRLRRSLPPETALIGFAGAPWTVATYMVGGRGSPDQGAAKAWAYRAPDEFQKLIDLLVDATVEHLSAQVEAGAEVLQVFDTWAGSLPELSFERFALQPMKRIREKLNERFPSIPVIAFPRGAGGMAERYFRETGVTGLSLDTGVSPGWAREHLQPLGCVQGNLDPLLLVAGGPEMRRQALHILETLGRGPFIFNLGHGIVPQTPPDHVAELVALVKEWRA
;
A
#
# COMPACT_ATOMS: atom_id res chain seq x y z
N ILE A 1 -17.34 4.91 -13.93
CA ILE A 1 -17.84 3.60 -14.44
C ILE A 1 -18.92 3.14 -13.49
N ALA A 2 -20.09 2.77 -14.02
CA ALA A 2 -21.22 2.39 -13.18
C ALA A 2 -21.71 0.94 -13.43
N ASP A 3 -21.24 0.32 -14.51
CA ASP A 3 -21.71 -0.99 -14.98
C ASP A 3 -20.74 -1.63 -15.99
N VAL A 4 -21.11 -2.80 -16.52
CA VAL A 4 -20.33 -3.56 -17.52
C VAL A 4 -20.18 -2.79 -18.84
N ALA A 5 -21.15 -1.95 -19.24
CA ALA A 5 -21.02 -1.16 -20.45
C ALA A 5 -19.92 -0.11 -20.32
N GLY A 6 -19.84 0.55 -19.15
CA GLY A 6 -18.73 1.44 -18.83
C GLY A 6 -17.37 0.72 -18.76
N LEU A 7 -17.36 -0.53 -18.33
CA LEU A 7 -16.16 -1.37 -18.33
C LEU A 7 -15.65 -1.65 -19.74
N ALA A 8 -16.55 -1.95 -20.67
CA ALA A 8 -16.21 -2.22 -22.08
C ALA A 8 -15.63 -1.00 -22.82
N ALA A 9 -15.85 0.20 -22.30
CA ALA A 9 -15.29 1.43 -22.85
C ALA A 9 -13.84 1.72 -22.38
N LEU A 10 -13.31 0.94 -21.43
CA LEU A 10 -11.93 1.09 -20.96
C LEU A 10 -10.94 0.64 -22.03
N LYS A 11 -9.80 1.32 -22.05
CA LYS A 11 -8.68 0.89 -22.89
C LYS A 11 -8.15 -0.48 -22.41
N PRO A 12 -7.60 -1.29 -23.32
CA PRO A 12 -7.01 -2.57 -22.97
C PRO A 12 -5.78 -2.36 -22.06
N VAL A 13 -5.44 -3.38 -21.27
CA VAL A 13 -4.35 -3.33 -20.26
C VAL A 13 -3.01 -2.97 -20.90
N GLU A 14 -2.76 -3.37 -22.13
CA GLU A 14 -1.54 -3.07 -22.88
C GLU A 14 -1.32 -1.55 -23.09
N ALA A 15 -2.39 -0.77 -23.06
CA ALA A 15 -2.30 0.69 -23.16
C ALA A 15 -1.74 1.37 -21.90
N VAL A 16 -1.70 0.68 -20.76
CA VAL A 16 -1.22 1.21 -19.47
C VAL A 16 0.21 1.73 -19.60
N ARG A 17 1.11 0.93 -20.19
CA ARG A 17 2.53 1.32 -20.34
C ARG A 17 2.72 2.60 -21.14
N GLY A 18 2.04 2.71 -22.26
CA GLY A 18 2.12 3.92 -23.09
C GLY A 18 1.52 5.14 -22.39
N HIS A 19 0.39 4.98 -21.72
CA HIS A 19 -0.27 6.09 -21.03
C HIS A 19 0.52 6.60 -19.82
N LEU A 20 1.18 5.70 -19.07
CA LEU A 20 1.96 6.03 -17.87
C LEU A 20 3.47 6.17 -18.12
N GLN A 21 3.90 6.20 -19.39
CA GLN A 21 5.30 6.33 -19.76
C GLN A 21 6.03 7.50 -19.05
N PRO A 22 5.43 8.69 -18.84
CA PRO A 22 6.08 9.77 -18.10
C PRO A 22 6.45 9.38 -16.66
N VAL A 23 5.63 8.53 -15.99
CA VAL A 23 5.93 8.03 -14.64
C VAL A 23 7.20 7.18 -14.65
N TYR A 24 7.32 6.28 -15.61
CA TYR A 24 8.48 5.39 -15.71
C TYR A 24 9.77 6.17 -16.04
N GLU A 25 9.65 7.21 -16.83
CA GLU A 25 10.80 8.09 -17.09
C GLU A 25 11.25 8.83 -15.81
N VAL A 26 10.31 9.26 -14.95
CA VAL A 26 10.65 9.84 -13.64
C VAL A 26 11.36 8.82 -12.75
N VAL A 27 10.84 7.59 -12.65
CA VAL A 27 11.48 6.51 -11.88
C VAL A 27 12.92 6.29 -12.37
N LYS A 28 13.13 6.20 -13.69
CA LYS A 28 14.43 6.00 -14.31
C LYS A 28 15.41 7.14 -14.00
N ARG A 29 14.95 8.38 -14.05
CA ARG A 29 15.77 9.55 -13.71
C ARG A 29 16.14 9.55 -12.23
N LEU A 30 15.16 9.30 -11.35
CA LEU A 30 15.40 9.23 -9.91
C LEU A 30 16.43 8.14 -9.57
N ARG A 31 16.31 6.93 -10.12
CA ARG A 31 17.29 5.87 -9.82
C ARG A 31 18.73 6.27 -10.17
N ARG A 32 18.91 7.05 -11.24
CA ARG A 32 20.24 7.54 -11.64
C ARG A 32 20.79 8.65 -10.74
N SER A 33 19.93 9.41 -10.10
CA SER A 33 20.32 10.56 -9.27
C SER A 33 20.36 10.27 -7.78
N LEU A 34 19.63 9.25 -7.33
CA LEU A 34 19.64 8.85 -5.92
C LEU A 34 20.93 8.15 -5.53
N PRO A 35 21.46 8.41 -4.32
CA PRO A 35 22.63 7.71 -3.82
C PRO A 35 22.33 6.22 -3.62
N PRO A 36 23.36 5.34 -3.70
CA PRO A 36 23.17 3.88 -3.66
C PRO A 36 22.48 3.36 -2.40
N GLU A 37 22.63 4.05 -1.27
CA GLU A 37 22.03 3.72 0.02
C GLU A 37 20.53 4.07 0.11
N THR A 38 19.98 4.77 -0.90
CA THR A 38 18.57 5.17 -0.93
C THR A 38 17.78 4.26 -1.85
N ALA A 39 17.00 3.36 -1.26
CA ALA A 39 16.11 2.49 -2.02
C ALA A 39 14.98 3.29 -2.70
N LEU A 40 14.70 2.98 -3.96
CA LEU A 40 13.61 3.59 -4.72
C LEU A 40 12.38 2.67 -4.69
N ILE A 41 11.31 3.14 -4.07
CA ILE A 41 10.06 2.42 -3.96
C ILE A 41 9.12 2.83 -5.10
N GLY A 42 8.78 1.88 -5.97
CA GLY A 42 7.66 2.00 -6.91
C GLY A 42 6.34 1.69 -6.22
N PHE A 43 5.23 2.26 -6.70
CA PHE A 43 3.95 2.02 -6.04
C PHE A 43 2.74 2.03 -6.97
N ALA A 44 1.64 1.47 -6.48
CA ALA A 44 0.33 1.52 -7.11
C ALA A 44 -0.79 1.49 -6.07
N GLY A 45 -1.98 1.96 -6.46
CA GLY A 45 -3.20 1.66 -5.72
C GLY A 45 -3.63 0.21 -5.93
N ALA A 46 -4.15 -0.43 -4.90
CA ALA A 46 -4.73 -1.77 -5.00
C ALA A 46 -6.06 -1.75 -5.79
N PRO A 47 -6.44 -2.88 -6.40
CA PRO A 47 -7.62 -2.96 -7.24
C PRO A 47 -8.91 -2.44 -6.60
N TRP A 48 -9.20 -2.81 -5.35
CA TRP A 48 -10.39 -2.30 -4.66
C TRP A 48 -10.35 -0.77 -4.50
N THR A 49 -9.23 -0.23 -4.02
CA THR A 49 -9.09 1.22 -3.85
C THR A 49 -9.25 1.96 -5.18
N VAL A 50 -8.63 1.49 -6.26
CA VAL A 50 -8.77 2.10 -7.59
C VAL A 50 -10.20 1.99 -8.10
N ALA A 51 -10.85 0.82 -7.95
CA ALA A 51 -12.24 0.61 -8.32
C ALA A 51 -13.18 1.59 -7.62
N THR A 52 -12.96 1.88 -6.33
CA THR A 52 -13.81 2.85 -5.60
C THR A 52 -13.74 4.24 -6.22
N TYR A 53 -12.57 4.69 -6.66
CA TYR A 53 -12.41 5.97 -7.36
C TYR A 53 -13.01 5.95 -8.77
N MET A 54 -12.82 4.87 -9.51
CA MET A 54 -13.37 4.73 -10.87
C MET A 54 -14.90 4.72 -10.88
N VAL A 55 -15.52 4.09 -9.89
CA VAL A 55 -16.99 4.00 -9.76
C VAL A 55 -17.57 5.27 -9.13
N GLY A 56 -16.94 5.78 -8.10
CA GLY A 56 -17.41 6.98 -7.38
C GLY A 56 -17.09 8.31 -8.07
N GLY A 57 -16.17 8.31 -9.05
CA GLY A 57 -15.68 9.52 -9.73
C GLY A 57 -14.80 10.41 -8.83
N ARG A 58 -14.82 10.20 -7.53
CA ARG A 58 -14.02 10.87 -6.49
C ARG A 58 -14.01 10.03 -5.22
N GLY A 59 -13.20 10.41 -4.24
CA GLY A 59 -13.27 9.78 -2.90
C GLY A 59 -14.64 9.92 -2.27
N SER A 60 -15.11 8.86 -1.62
CA SER A 60 -16.36 8.80 -0.86
C SER A 60 -16.06 8.26 0.53
N PRO A 61 -16.68 8.78 1.60
CA PRO A 61 -16.41 8.33 2.97
C PRO A 61 -16.71 6.85 3.23
N ASP A 62 -17.70 6.31 2.52
CA ASP A 62 -18.23 4.95 2.72
C ASP A 62 -18.02 4.01 1.53
N GLN A 63 -17.48 4.51 0.39
CA GLN A 63 -17.32 3.81 -0.87
C GLN A 63 -18.66 3.22 -1.39
N GLY A 64 -19.79 3.87 -1.07
CA GLY A 64 -21.14 3.35 -1.24
C GLY A 64 -21.47 2.93 -2.67
N ALA A 65 -21.08 3.71 -3.70
CA ALA A 65 -21.33 3.38 -5.09
C ALA A 65 -20.64 2.07 -5.52
N ALA A 66 -19.35 1.91 -5.18
CA ALA A 66 -18.60 0.70 -5.51
C ALA A 66 -19.14 -0.53 -4.76
N LYS A 67 -19.43 -0.39 -3.47
CA LYS A 67 -20.05 -1.46 -2.65
C LYS A 67 -21.43 -1.86 -3.20
N ALA A 68 -22.25 -0.88 -3.54
CA ALA A 68 -23.58 -1.17 -4.08
C ALA A 68 -23.52 -1.96 -5.38
N TRP A 69 -22.57 -1.67 -6.27
CA TRP A 69 -22.36 -2.47 -7.47
C TRP A 69 -21.80 -3.85 -7.12
N ALA A 70 -20.76 -3.93 -6.31
CA ALA A 70 -20.15 -5.19 -5.89
C ALA A 70 -21.15 -6.15 -5.21
N TYR A 71 -22.13 -5.62 -4.48
CA TYR A 71 -23.14 -6.42 -3.78
C TYR A 71 -24.30 -6.84 -4.70
N ARG A 72 -24.71 -5.97 -5.64
CA ARG A 72 -25.79 -6.30 -6.59
C ARG A 72 -25.36 -7.26 -7.67
N ALA A 73 -24.13 -7.12 -8.18
CA ALA A 73 -23.63 -7.87 -9.31
C ALA A 73 -22.15 -8.24 -9.09
N PRO A 74 -21.85 -9.12 -8.10
CA PRO A 74 -20.48 -9.41 -7.67
C PRO A 74 -19.61 -9.99 -8.79
N ASP A 75 -20.16 -10.76 -9.70
CA ASP A 75 -19.41 -11.36 -10.81
C ASP A 75 -19.11 -10.35 -11.93
N GLU A 76 -19.97 -9.34 -12.10
CA GLU A 76 -19.70 -8.23 -13.02
C GLU A 76 -18.63 -7.31 -12.44
N PHE A 77 -18.73 -6.98 -11.15
CA PHE A 77 -17.73 -6.17 -10.45
C PHE A 77 -16.37 -6.87 -10.43
N GLN A 78 -16.36 -8.21 -10.34
CA GLN A 78 -15.13 -9.00 -10.41
C GLN A 78 -14.35 -8.76 -11.71
N LYS A 79 -15.05 -8.55 -12.85
CA LYS A 79 -14.38 -8.23 -14.12
C LYS A 79 -13.59 -6.92 -14.07
N LEU A 80 -14.09 -5.90 -13.34
CA LEU A 80 -13.34 -4.67 -13.09
C LEU A 80 -12.12 -4.95 -12.22
N ILE A 81 -12.29 -5.72 -11.15
CA ILE A 81 -11.17 -6.09 -10.27
C ILE A 81 -10.10 -6.87 -11.03
N ASP A 82 -10.48 -7.82 -11.89
CA ASP A 82 -9.55 -8.63 -12.69
C ASP A 82 -8.76 -7.76 -13.68
N LEU A 83 -9.41 -6.83 -14.35
CA LEU A 83 -8.75 -5.85 -15.20
C LEU A 83 -7.76 -4.98 -14.42
N LEU A 84 -8.15 -4.55 -13.21
CA LEU A 84 -7.28 -3.74 -12.37
C LEU A 84 -6.10 -4.53 -11.79
N VAL A 85 -6.25 -5.82 -11.52
CA VAL A 85 -5.13 -6.70 -11.18
C VAL A 85 -4.09 -6.69 -12.30
N ASP A 86 -4.52 -6.92 -13.54
CA ASP A 86 -3.61 -6.98 -14.69
C ASP A 86 -2.96 -5.60 -14.98
N ALA A 87 -3.74 -4.54 -14.92
CA ALA A 87 -3.23 -3.18 -15.08
C ALA A 87 -2.22 -2.79 -13.98
N THR A 88 -2.45 -3.20 -12.73
CA THR A 88 -1.53 -2.96 -11.61
C THR A 88 -0.23 -3.73 -11.82
N VAL A 89 -0.29 -4.99 -12.26
CA VAL A 89 0.90 -5.80 -12.56
C VAL A 89 1.72 -5.15 -13.68
N GLU A 90 1.09 -4.70 -14.77
CA GLU A 90 1.80 -4.03 -15.86
C GLU A 90 2.44 -2.71 -15.40
N HIS A 91 1.73 -1.92 -14.60
CA HIS A 91 2.25 -0.66 -14.06
C HIS A 91 3.44 -0.87 -13.13
N LEU A 92 3.34 -1.83 -12.20
CA LEU A 92 4.42 -2.15 -11.27
C LEU A 92 5.62 -2.79 -11.98
N SER A 93 5.39 -3.68 -12.95
CA SER A 93 6.45 -4.27 -13.77
C SER A 93 7.27 -3.19 -14.50
N ALA A 94 6.60 -2.23 -15.11
CA ALA A 94 7.27 -1.12 -15.80
C ALA A 94 8.07 -0.22 -14.83
N GLN A 95 7.64 -0.06 -13.58
CA GLN A 95 8.42 0.65 -12.56
C GLN A 95 9.68 -0.12 -12.15
N VAL A 96 9.61 -1.46 -12.01
CA VAL A 96 10.79 -2.30 -11.75
C VAL A 96 11.78 -2.20 -12.92
N GLU A 97 11.32 -2.33 -14.15
CA GLU A 97 12.13 -2.19 -15.35
C GLU A 97 12.79 -0.80 -15.46
N ALA A 98 12.12 0.23 -14.91
CA ALA A 98 12.66 1.59 -14.84
C ALA A 98 13.63 1.82 -13.66
N GLY A 99 13.74 0.87 -12.73
CA GLY A 99 14.72 0.89 -11.64
C GLY A 99 14.15 1.01 -10.23
N ALA A 100 12.87 0.75 -10.03
CA ALA A 100 12.32 0.58 -8.69
C ALA A 100 12.87 -0.72 -8.05
N GLU A 101 13.27 -0.65 -6.80
CA GLU A 101 13.95 -1.73 -6.06
C GLU A 101 13.01 -2.43 -5.07
N VAL A 102 11.94 -1.75 -4.69
CA VAL A 102 10.86 -2.25 -3.83
C VAL A 102 9.55 -1.77 -4.42
N LEU A 103 8.48 -2.53 -4.25
CA LEU A 103 7.14 -2.13 -4.64
C LEU A 103 6.24 -1.98 -3.43
N GLN A 104 5.34 -0.99 -3.46
CA GLN A 104 4.30 -0.82 -2.45
C GLN A 104 2.91 -0.71 -3.07
N VAL A 105 1.96 -1.51 -2.56
CA VAL A 105 0.57 -1.53 -3.03
C VAL A 105 -0.34 -1.00 -1.93
N PHE A 106 -1.04 0.12 -2.21
CA PHE A 106 -1.88 0.81 -1.24
C PHE A 106 -3.35 0.44 -1.40
N ASP A 107 -3.91 -0.28 -0.43
CA ASP A 107 -5.35 -0.52 -0.35
C ASP A 107 -5.98 0.30 0.79
N THR A 108 -6.08 1.59 0.53
CA THR A 108 -6.55 2.61 1.50
C THR A 108 -7.96 2.33 2.01
N TRP A 109 -8.79 1.65 1.22
CA TRP A 109 -10.19 1.39 1.53
C TRP A 109 -10.49 -0.07 1.86
N ALA A 110 -9.48 -0.92 2.03
CA ALA A 110 -9.65 -2.35 2.35
C ALA A 110 -10.51 -2.58 3.59
N GLY A 111 -10.25 -1.84 4.67
CA GLY A 111 -11.00 -1.95 5.93
C GLY A 111 -12.47 -1.52 5.86
N SER A 112 -12.91 -0.95 4.74
CA SER A 112 -14.33 -0.66 4.53
C SER A 112 -15.15 -1.89 4.14
N LEU A 113 -14.48 -3.00 3.80
CA LEU A 113 -15.11 -4.24 3.33
C LEU A 113 -15.38 -5.20 4.49
N PRO A 114 -16.58 -5.80 4.57
CA PRO A 114 -16.82 -6.94 5.46
C PRO A 114 -16.03 -8.17 4.97
N GLU A 115 -15.84 -9.15 5.85
CA GLU A 115 -14.92 -10.28 5.69
C GLU A 115 -14.97 -10.96 4.31
N LEU A 116 -16.12 -11.41 3.85
CA LEU A 116 -16.24 -12.12 2.55
C LEU A 116 -15.89 -11.21 1.36
N SER A 117 -16.23 -9.93 1.46
CA SER A 117 -15.89 -8.95 0.42
C SER A 117 -14.42 -8.55 0.49
N PHE A 118 -13.85 -8.48 1.68
CA PHE A 118 -12.41 -8.24 1.88
C PHE A 118 -11.60 -9.39 1.27
N GLU A 119 -12.00 -10.62 1.52
CA GLU A 119 -11.38 -11.78 0.87
C GLU A 119 -11.44 -11.65 -0.65
N ARG A 120 -12.64 -11.43 -1.21
CA ARG A 120 -12.86 -11.43 -2.64
C ARG A 120 -12.21 -10.25 -3.37
N PHE A 121 -12.28 -9.03 -2.79
CA PHE A 121 -11.93 -7.80 -3.50
C PHE A 121 -10.63 -7.12 -3.01
N ALA A 122 -10.06 -7.55 -1.87
CA ALA A 122 -8.80 -7.05 -1.37
C ALA A 122 -7.73 -8.15 -1.29
N LEU A 123 -7.97 -9.26 -0.57
CA LEU A 123 -6.98 -10.32 -0.34
C LEU A 123 -6.65 -11.07 -1.65
N GLN A 124 -7.63 -11.65 -2.32
CA GLN A 124 -7.40 -12.44 -3.54
C GLN A 124 -6.77 -11.61 -4.67
N PRO A 125 -7.19 -10.37 -4.95
CA PRO A 125 -6.50 -9.51 -5.91
C PRO A 125 -5.03 -9.27 -5.58
N MET A 126 -4.70 -8.98 -4.30
CA MET A 126 -3.32 -8.76 -3.90
C MET A 126 -2.47 -10.02 -4.03
N LYS A 127 -3.01 -11.18 -3.66
CA LYS A 127 -2.35 -12.47 -3.85
C LYS A 127 -2.00 -12.69 -5.33
N ARG A 128 -2.95 -12.50 -6.23
CA ARG A 128 -2.73 -12.62 -7.69
C ARG A 128 -1.70 -11.62 -8.22
N ILE A 129 -1.71 -10.37 -7.73
CA ILE A 129 -0.68 -9.38 -8.07
C ILE A 129 0.69 -9.89 -7.64
N ARG A 130 0.81 -10.38 -6.39
CA ARG A 130 2.09 -10.89 -5.88
C ARG A 130 2.60 -12.09 -6.66
N GLU A 131 1.73 -13.04 -6.98
CA GLU A 131 2.06 -14.22 -7.78
C GLU A 131 2.61 -13.82 -9.16
N LYS A 132 1.88 -12.97 -9.91
CA LYS A 132 2.30 -12.50 -11.24
C LYS A 132 3.61 -11.67 -11.21
N LEU A 133 3.79 -10.85 -10.18
CA LEU A 133 5.05 -10.11 -9.99
C LEU A 133 6.21 -11.06 -9.65
N ASN A 134 5.95 -12.09 -8.85
CA ASN A 134 6.98 -13.08 -8.50
C ASN A 134 7.46 -13.92 -9.70
N GLU A 135 6.57 -14.25 -10.62
CA GLU A 135 6.93 -14.90 -11.87
C GLU A 135 7.88 -14.05 -12.72
N ARG A 136 7.69 -12.74 -12.75
CA ARG A 136 8.48 -11.81 -13.55
C ARG A 136 9.75 -11.32 -12.83
N PHE A 137 9.64 -11.07 -11.53
CA PHE A 137 10.67 -10.43 -10.69
C PHE A 137 10.75 -11.10 -9.32
N PRO A 138 11.26 -12.33 -9.21
CA PRO A 138 11.21 -13.13 -7.98
C PRO A 138 11.96 -12.51 -6.80
N SER A 139 12.94 -11.65 -7.06
CA SER A 139 13.75 -10.98 -6.02
C SER A 139 13.20 -9.63 -5.56
N ILE A 140 12.17 -9.08 -6.22
CA ILE A 140 11.63 -7.77 -5.85
C ILE A 140 10.73 -7.89 -4.61
N PRO A 141 11.05 -7.18 -3.50
CA PRO A 141 10.17 -7.12 -2.34
C PRO A 141 8.88 -6.36 -2.66
N VAL A 142 7.77 -6.85 -2.11
CA VAL A 142 6.47 -6.19 -2.24
C VAL A 142 5.92 -5.92 -0.85
N ILE A 143 5.59 -4.67 -0.57
CA ILE A 143 4.92 -4.21 0.66
C ILE A 143 3.45 -3.96 0.33
N ALA A 144 2.53 -4.56 1.07
CA ALA A 144 1.11 -4.25 0.95
C ALA A 144 0.63 -3.38 2.11
N PHE A 145 -0.36 -2.52 1.84
CA PHE A 145 -0.99 -1.69 2.87
C PHE A 145 -2.52 -1.85 2.83
N PRO A 146 -3.08 -2.93 3.43
CA PRO A 146 -4.51 -3.10 3.60
C PRO A 146 -5.00 -2.28 4.79
N ARG A 147 -5.14 -0.96 4.62
CA ARG A 147 -5.50 -0.04 5.69
C ARG A 147 -6.84 -0.43 6.32
N GLY A 148 -6.89 -0.47 7.64
CA GLY A 148 -8.09 -0.82 8.40
C GLY A 148 -8.45 -2.30 8.37
N ALA A 149 -7.54 -3.19 7.93
CA ALA A 149 -7.79 -4.63 7.90
C ALA A 149 -8.07 -5.26 9.27
N GLY A 150 -7.62 -4.61 10.35
CA GLY A 150 -7.90 -5.07 11.72
C GLY A 150 -7.53 -6.54 11.94
N GLY A 151 -8.46 -7.34 12.44
CA GLY A 151 -8.25 -8.78 12.67
C GLY A 151 -7.98 -9.61 11.42
N MET A 152 -8.20 -9.07 10.22
CA MET A 152 -7.89 -9.76 8.96
C MET A 152 -6.42 -9.59 8.52
N ALA A 153 -5.64 -8.71 9.17
CA ALA A 153 -4.30 -8.36 8.76
C ALA A 153 -3.33 -9.56 8.78
N GLU A 154 -3.40 -10.42 9.80
CA GLU A 154 -2.55 -11.60 9.89
C GLU A 154 -2.84 -12.60 8.75
N ARG A 155 -4.11 -12.91 8.52
CA ARG A 155 -4.55 -13.76 7.42
C ARG A 155 -4.12 -13.18 6.07
N TYR A 156 -4.33 -11.89 5.89
CA TYR A 156 -3.93 -11.18 4.66
C TYR A 156 -2.42 -11.31 4.42
N PHE A 157 -1.58 -11.10 5.43
CA PHE A 157 -0.13 -11.21 5.30
C PHE A 157 0.29 -12.64 4.91
N ARG A 158 -0.27 -13.66 5.59
CA ARG A 158 0.04 -15.08 5.30
C ARG A 158 -0.33 -15.48 3.89
N GLU A 159 -1.55 -15.14 3.46
CA GLU A 159 -2.11 -15.70 2.23
C GLU A 159 -1.69 -14.94 0.97
N THR A 160 -1.36 -13.66 1.07
CA THR A 160 -0.90 -12.88 -0.09
C THR A 160 0.56 -13.14 -0.48
N GLY A 161 1.39 -13.64 0.46
CA GLY A 161 2.80 -13.89 0.20
C GLY A 161 3.63 -12.64 -0.06
N VAL A 162 3.15 -11.46 0.38
CA VAL A 162 3.93 -10.21 0.30
C VAL A 162 5.11 -10.24 1.27
N THR A 163 6.17 -9.52 0.95
CA THR A 163 7.41 -9.51 1.73
C THR A 163 7.29 -8.63 2.99
N GLY A 164 6.41 -7.64 2.93
CA GLY A 164 6.15 -6.73 4.03
C GLY A 164 4.71 -6.27 4.10
N LEU A 165 4.27 -5.92 5.31
CA LEU A 165 2.95 -5.37 5.58
C LEU A 165 3.07 -3.99 6.22
N SER A 166 2.48 -2.98 5.60
CA SER A 166 2.36 -1.65 6.19
C SER A 166 1.15 -1.61 7.12
N LEU A 167 1.34 -0.98 8.27
CA LEU A 167 0.39 -0.92 9.38
C LEU A 167 -0.22 0.48 9.46
N ASP A 168 -1.52 0.56 9.66
CA ASP A 168 -2.18 1.82 10.01
C ASP A 168 -2.07 2.14 11.50
N THR A 169 -2.49 3.34 11.89
CA THR A 169 -2.41 3.85 13.26
C THR A 169 -3.23 3.05 14.28
N GLY A 170 -4.19 2.26 13.83
CA GLY A 170 -5.04 1.44 14.70
C GLY A 170 -4.40 0.13 15.14
N VAL A 171 -3.29 -0.26 14.53
CA VAL A 171 -2.59 -1.51 14.87
C VAL A 171 -1.64 -1.29 16.03
N SER A 172 -1.80 -2.05 17.12
CA SER A 172 -0.86 -2.03 18.25
C SER A 172 0.51 -2.54 17.82
N PRO A 173 1.62 -1.80 18.07
CA PRO A 173 2.98 -2.28 17.80
C PRO A 173 3.30 -3.61 18.52
N GLY A 174 2.84 -3.80 19.75
CA GLY A 174 3.02 -5.05 20.50
C GLY A 174 2.34 -6.24 19.81
N TRP A 175 1.11 -6.07 19.37
CA TRP A 175 0.41 -7.10 18.62
C TRP A 175 1.08 -7.39 17.28
N ALA A 176 1.51 -6.36 16.57
CA ALA A 176 2.23 -6.52 15.31
C ALA A 176 3.55 -7.29 15.47
N ARG A 177 4.29 -7.05 16.57
CA ARG A 177 5.49 -7.82 16.90
C ARG A 177 5.21 -9.30 17.08
N GLU A 178 4.11 -9.64 17.73
CA GLU A 178 3.77 -11.03 18.08
C GLU A 178 3.17 -11.80 16.91
N HIS A 179 2.34 -11.15 16.09
CA HIS A 179 1.54 -11.80 15.06
C HIS A 179 2.00 -11.55 13.63
N LEU A 180 2.61 -10.41 13.35
CA LEU A 180 2.96 -10.01 11.98
C LEU A 180 4.47 -10.09 11.69
N GLN A 181 5.33 -9.64 12.59
CA GLN A 181 6.79 -9.72 12.38
C GLN A 181 7.34 -11.14 12.18
N PRO A 182 6.78 -12.20 12.79
CA PRO A 182 7.19 -13.57 12.48
C PRO A 182 6.90 -14.00 11.04
N LEU A 183 6.01 -13.29 10.34
CA LEU A 183 5.64 -13.57 8.94
C LEU A 183 6.51 -12.81 7.93
N GLY A 184 7.12 -11.70 8.34
CA GLY A 184 7.93 -10.87 7.46
C GLY A 184 8.13 -9.45 7.98
N CYS A 185 8.54 -8.54 7.09
CA CYS A 185 8.78 -7.16 7.46
C CYS A 185 7.47 -6.42 7.77
N VAL A 186 7.42 -5.66 8.86
CA VAL A 186 6.33 -4.72 9.13
C VAL A 186 6.80 -3.28 8.92
N GLN A 187 5.92 -2.42 8.42
CA GLN A 187 6.19 -1.00 8.18
C GLN A 187 5.16 -0.13 8.89
N GLY A 188 5.58 0.91 9.57
CA GLY A 188 4.66 1.85 10.22
C GLY A 188 5.14 2.25 11.60
N ASN A 189 4.25 2.75 12.48
CA ASN A 189 2.87 3.19 12.17
C ASN A 189 2.53 4.45 13.00
N LEU A 190 3.48 5.40 13.07
CA LEU A 190 3.27 6.64 13.81
C LEU A 190 2.08 7.43 13.24
N ASP A 191 1.21 7.93 14.12
CA ASP A 191 0.09 8.78 13.69
C ASP A 191 0.62 10.06 13.01
N PRO A 192 0.19 10.37 11.77
CA PRO A 192 0.56 11.61 11.09
C PRO A 192 0.22 12.89 11.87
N LEU A 193 -0.80 12.87 12.71
CA LEU A 193 -1.17 14.03 13.54
C LEU A 193 -0.20 14.27 14.69
N LEU A 194 0.48 13.24 15.19
CA LEU A 194 1.61 13.42 16.11
C LEU A 194 2.76 14.18 15.45
N LEU A 195 3.00 13.93 14.17
CA LEU A 195 4.02 14.67 13.41
C LEU A 195 3.60 16.13 13.18
N VAL A 196 2.30 16.41 13.03
CA VAL A 196 1.79 17.79 13.01
C VAL A 196 2.02 18.47 14.36
N ALA A 197 1.75 17.78 15.47
CA ALA A 197 1.91 18.32 16.82
C ALA A 197 3.39 18.52 17.20
N GLY A 198 4.26 17.58 16.81
CA GLY A 198 5.68 17.58 17.17
C GLY A 198 5.93 17.38 18.67
N GLY A 199 7.15 17.70 19.10
CA GLY A 199 7.51 17.79 20.52
C GLY A 199 7.60 16.46 21.27
N PRO A 200 7.51 16.50 22.64
CA PRO A 200 7.82 15.33 23.46
C PRO A 200 6.92 14.12 23.21
N GLU A 201 5.65 14.33 22.89
CA GLU A 201 4.72 13.22 22.69
C GLU A 201 4.99 12.49 21.36
N MET A 202 5.29 13.23 20.29
CA MET A 202 5.77 12.63 19.04
C MET A 202 7.00 11.76 19.27
N ARG A 203 7.99 12.29 19.98
CA ARG A 203 9.23 11.56 20.32
C ARG A 203 8.93 10.31 21.14
N ARG A 204 8.11 10.43 22.18
CA ARG A 204 7.74 9.30 23.05
C ARG A 204 7.09 8.15 22.26
N GLN A 205 6.14 8.47 21.38
CA GLN A 205 5.44 7.45 20.60
C GLN A 205 6.33 6.88 19.48
N ALA A 206 7.16 7.68 18.84
CA ALA A 206 8.15 7.18 17.88
C ALA A 206 9.16 6.22 18.54
N LEU A 207 9.67 6.54 19.72
CA LEU A 207 10.56 5.66 20.50
C LEU A 207 9.83 4.37 20.88
N HIS A 208 8.59 4.44 21.35
CA HIS A 208 7.81 3.25 21.68
C HIS A 208 7.67 2.29 20.50
N ILE A 209 7.42 2.81 19.30
CA ILE A 209 7.35 2.00 18.06
C ILE A 209 8.73 1.37 17.76
N LEU A 210 9.81 2.16 17.82
CA LEU A 210 11.17 1.69 17.57
C LEU A 210 11.60 0.61 18.57
N GLU A 211 11.37 0.82 19.86
CA GLU A 211 11.69 -0.14 20.93
C GLU A 211 10.91 -1.44 20.81
N THR A 212 9.66 -1.34 20.31
CA THR A 212 8.79 -2.50 20.18
C THR A 212 9.11 -3.31 18.92
N LEU A 213 9.31 -2.67 17.79
CA LEU A 213 9.41 -3.32 16.47
C LEU A 213 10.84 -3.36 15.90
N GLY A 214 11.70 -2.42 16.32
CA GLY A 214 12.98 -2.18 15.66
C GLY A 214 14.03 -3.30 15.81
N ARG A 215 13.82 -4.29 16.69
CA ARG A 215 14.71 -5.45 16.82
C ARG A 215 14.38 -6.58 15.84
N GLY A 216 13.26 -6.50 15.15
CA GLY A 216 12.83 -7.44 14.10
C GLY A 216 12.88 -6.80 12.72
N PRO A 217 12.41 -7.51 11.67
CA PRO A 217 12.26 -6.94 10.32
C PRO A 217 11.27 -5.77 10.36
N PHE A 218 11.80 -4.54 10.23
CA PHE A 218 11.00 -3.34 10.44
C PHE A 218 11.44 -2.17 9.57
N ILE A 219 10.46 -1.43 9.05
CA ILE A 219 10.65 -0.13 8.38
C ILE A 219 9.84 0.90 9.16
N PHE A 220 10.51 1.88 9.78
CA PHE A 220 9.80 2.97 10.44
C PHE A 220 9.09 3.84 9.40
N ASN A 221 7.80 4.09 9.63
CA ASN A 221 6.98 4.95 8.79
C ASN A 221 5.81 5.54 9.59
N LEU A 222 5.07 6.45 8.97
CA LEU A 222 3.77 6.87 9.48
C LEU A 222 2.72 5.78 9.18
N GLY A 223 1.66 5.76 9.98
CA GLY A 223 0.52 4.83 9.79
C GLY A 223 -0.45 5.26 8.68
N HIS A 224 -0.21 6.38 8.03
CA HIS A 224 -0.86 6.87 6.81
C HIS A 224 -0.01 7.97 6.16
N GLY A 225 -0.46 8.49 5.02
CA GLY A 225 0.21 9.60 4.35
C GLY A 225 0.35 10.83 5.24
N ILE A 226 1.47 11.53 5.08
CA ILE A 226 1.69 12.83 5.73
C ILE A 226 0.62 13.83 5.32
N VAL A 227 0.17 14.66 6.25
CA VAL A 227 -0.85 15.67 5.98
C VAL A 227 -0.21 17.02 5.62
N PRO A 228 -0.89 17.85 4.79
CA PRO A 228 -0.30 19.11 4.30
C PRO A 228 0.08 20.11 5.39
N GLN A 229 -0.51 20.02 6.57
CA GLN A 229 -0.26 20.92 7.70
C GLN A 229 1.01 20.58 8.47
N THR A 230 1.69 19.49 8.12
CA THR A 230 2.88 19.03 8.84
C THR A 230 4.04 20.01 8.66
N PRO A 231 4.61 20.57 9.76
CA PRO A 231 5.80 21.41 9.67
C PRO A 231 7.02 20.59 9.21
N PRO A 232 7.81 21.07 8.22
CA PRO A 232 9.02 20.37 7.77
C PRO A 232 10.05 20.11 8.89
N ASP A 233 10.15 21.02 9.86
CA ASP A 233 11.08 20.88 10.99
C ASP A 233 10.72 19.66 11.86
N HIS A 234 9.44 19.34 12.05
CA HIS A 234 9.02 18.15 12.77
C HIS A 234 9.39 16.87 12.01
N VAL A 235 9.36 16.91 10.69
CA VAL A 235 9.82 15.79 9.84
C VAL A 235 11.32 15.59 10.03
N ALA A 236 12.11 16.69 10.02
CA ALA A 236 13.55 16.64 10.23
C ALA A 236 13.88 16.09 11.63
N GLU A 237 13.16 16.53 12.67
CA GLU A 237 13.32 16.01 14.04
C GLU A 237 13.03 14.50 14.12
N LEU A 238 11.92 14.04 13.54
CA LEU A 238 11.57 12.62 13.53
C LEU A 238 12.61 11.79 12.78
N VAL A 239 13.09 12.25 11.63
CA VAL A 239 14.14 11.57 10.86
C VAL A 239 15.44 11.46 11.65
N ALA A 240 15.85 12.52 12.34
CA ALA A 240 17.03 12.51 13.20
C ALA A 240 16.87 11.48 14.33
N LEU A 241 15.73 11.49 15.03
CA LEU A 241 15.42 10.53 16.09
C LEU A 241 15.52 9.07 15.59
N VAL A 242 14.93 8.76 14.43
CA VAL A 242 14.95 7.41 13.86
C VAL A 242 16.37 6.99 13.46
N LYS A 243 17.15 7.90 12.89
CA LYS A 243 18.56 7.64 12.49
C LYS A 243 19.51 7.46 13.67
N GLU A 244 19.26 8.13 14.79
CA GLU A 244 20.06 8.04 16.01
C GLU A 244 19.73 6.80 16.84
N TRP A 245 18.53 6.26 16.69
CA TRP A 245 18.09 5.09 17.45
C TRP A 245 18.98 3.87 17.17
N ARG A 246 19.30 3.10 18.21
CA ARG A 246 20.05 1.84 18.14
C ARG A 246 19.26 0.75 18.87
N ALA A 247 19.19 -0.47 18.27
CA ALA A 247 18.51 -1.64 18.83
C ALA A 247 19.22 -2.22 20.07
#